data_53ce21293f026f590b64aba5ed7b2d25
#
_entry.id   53ce21293f026f590b64aba5ed7b2d25
#
_cell.length_a   1.000
_cell.length_b   1.000
_cell.length_c   1.000
_cell.angle_alpha   90.00
_cell.angle_beta   90.00
_cell.angle_gamma   90.00
#
_symmetry.space_group_name_H-M   'P 1'
#
loop_
_entity.id
_entity.type
_entity.pdbx_description
1 polymer ?
#
loop_
_entity_poly.entity_id
_entity_poly.type
_entity_poly.pdbx_seq_one_letter_code
_entity_poly.pdbx_strand_id
1 'polypeptide(L)'
;MTMTNIFINTENIFLNRGVCELLIEVAKEENICTPFSILQYSPDTLGQIDMLFTEMTTGEHYLCHPVFKKIPEHTSIFIFVPTDSAMQVDRIPYCLRDATFISINTGLHRIKNQIAKHLMESTASIASSQVKDSRRCVKCPRLTLTKSQLYIIDAIRAGMNNQQIAQELGISHKTVFSHKINIMKKFQIATKQELTKFSSVALALSSGRIG
;
A
#
# COMPACT_ATOMS: atom_id res chain seq x y z
N MET A 1 31.48 -2.75 -2.74
CA MET A 1 30.49 -1.79 -2.28
C MET A 1 29.13 -2.30 -2.70
N THR A 2 28.26 -2.61 -1.76
CA THR A 2 26.89 -3.04 -2.07
C THR A 2 26.06 -1.82 -2.46
N MET A 3 25.34 -1.91 -3.56
CA MET A 3 24.45 -0.85 -4.06
C MET A 3 23.05 -1.08 -3.46
N THR A 4 22.45 -0.04 -2.92
CA THR A 4 21.07 -0.12 -2.39
C THR A 4 20.06 0.04 -3.53
N ASN A 5 19.22 -0.97 -3.73
CA ASN A 5 18.20 -0.98 -4.77
C ASN A 5 16.88 -0.41 -4.26
N ILE A 6 16.47 0.71 -4.80
CA ILE A 6 15.26 1.44 -4.39
C ILE A 6 14.23 1.36 -5.50
N PHE A 7 13.01 1.02 -5.14
CA PHE A 7 11.88 1.00 -6.05
C PHE A 7 10.81 1.99 -5.60
N ILE A 8 10.36 2.86 -6.51
CA ILE A 8 9.30 3.85 -6.27
C ILE A 8 8.11 3.47 -7.14
N ASN A 9 7.07 2.92 -6.51
CA ASN A 9 5.84 2.48 -7.16
C ASN A 9 4.72 3.50 -6.93
N THR A 10 4.66 4.50 -7.78
CA THR A 10 3.61 5.52 -7.79
C THR A 10 3.37 6.06 -9.19
N GLU A 11 2.13 6.32 -9.54
CA GLU A 11 1.74 7.04 -10.76
C GLU A 11 1.80 8.57 -10.55
N ASN A 12 1.94 9.03 -9.32
CA ASN A 12 2.05 10.43 -8.97
C ASN A 12 3.48 10.94 -9.22
N ILE A 13 3.67 11.66 -10.31
CA ILE A 13 4.97 12.21 -10.72
C ILE A 13 5.59 13.13 -9.64
N PHE A 14 4.76 13.89 -8.91
CA PHE A 14 5.25 14.79 -7.85
C PHE A 14 5.73 13.99 -6.65
N LEU A 15 5.02 12.93 -6.27
CA LEU A 15 5.46 12.04 -5.19
C LEU A 15 6.75 11.32 -5.57
N ASN A 16 6.82 10.79 -6.79
CA ASN A 16 8.04 10.14 -7.29
C ASN A 16 9.24 11.06 -7.20
N ARG A 17 9.14 12.27 -7.76
CA ARG A 17 10.21 13.28 -7.73
C ARG A 17 10.55 13.69 -6.30
N GLY A 18 9.55 13.91 -5.44
CA GLY A 18 9.75 14.27 -4.05
C GLY A 18 10.53 13.20 -3.27
N VAL A 19 10.23 11.92 -3.49
CA VAL A 19 10.98 10.82 -2.87
C VAL A 19 12.42 10.77 -3.38
N CYS A 20 12.65 10.97 -4.69
CA CYS A 20 14.00 11.02 -5.25
C CYS A 20 14.84 12.14 -4.61
N GLU A 21 14.30 13.35 -4.54
CA GLU A 21 14.99 14.49 -3.92
C GLU A 21 15.27 14.26 -2.43
N LEU A 22 14.30 13.69 -1.69
CA LEU A 22 14.47 13.32 -0.30
C LEU A 22 15.62 12.32 -0.08
N LEU A 23 15.70 11.29 -0.92
CA LEU A 23 16.76 10.29 -0.84
C LEU A 23 18.14 10.92 -1.06
N ILE A 24 18.25 11.83 -2.04
CA ILE A 24 19.50 12.54 -2.32
C ILE A 24 19.88 13.45 -1.14
N GLU A 25 18.91 14.16 -0.58
CA GLU A 25 19.12 15.08 0.53
C GLU A 25 19.57 14.32 1.78
N VAL A 26 18.87 13.24 2.14
CA VAL A 26 19.22 12.39 3.29
C VAL A 26 20.61 11.79 3.12
N ALA A 27 20.93 11.27 1.92
CA ALA A 27 22.26 10.71 1.67
C ALA A 27 23.38 11.73 1.84
N LYS A 28 23.14 12.98 1.48
CA LYS A 28 24.10 14.09 1.69
C LYS A 28 24.21 14.49 3.15
N GLU A 29 23.09 14.68 3.86
CA GLU A 29 23.04 15.09 5.26
C GLU A 29 23.73 14.07 6.18
N GLU A 30 23.52 12.78 5.92
CA GLU A 30 24.06 11.68 6.74
C GLU A 30 25.42 11.15 6.24
N ASN A 31 26.03 11.79 5.22
CA ASN A 31 27.30 11.38 4.61
C ASN A 31 27.29 9.90 4.17
N ILE A 32 26.16 9.41 3.63
CA ILE A 32 26.01 8.04 3.19
C ILE A 32 26.73 7.87 1.85
N CYS A 33 27.88 7.22 1.88
CA CYS A 33 28.71 6.95 0.69
C CYS A 33 28.22 5.75 -0.15
N THR A 34 27.17 5.04 0.30
CA THR A 34 26.64 3.90 -0.44
C THR A 34 25.87 4.36 -1.67
N PRO A 35 26.26 3.93 -2.88
CA PRO A 35 25.50 4.25 -4.07
C PRO A 35 24.12 3.59 -4.01
N PHE A 36 23.08 4.30 -4.42
CA PHE A 36 21.76 3.73 -4.59
C PHE A 36 21.30 3.84 -6.06
N SER A 37 20.51 2.89 -6.51
CA SER A 37 19.87 2.93 -7.82
C SER A 37 18.35 2.87 -7.68
N ILE A 38 17.66 3.69 -8.47
CA ILE A 38 16.20 3.65 -8.57
C ILE A 38 15.87 2.67 -9.69
N LEU A 39 15.26 1.55 -9.30
CA LEU A 39 14.88 0.49 -10.23
C LEU A 39 13.55 0.79 -10.92
N GLN A 40 13.42 0.39 -12.16
CA GLN A 40 12.11 0.28 -12.81
C GLN A 40 11.44 -1.04 -12.44
N TYR A 41 10.11 -1.05 -12.38
CA TYR A 41 9.35 -2.26 -12.08
C TYR A 41 9.57 -3.33 -13.15
N SER A 42 10.01 -4.49 -12.68
CA SER A 42 10.06 -5.74 -13.45
C SER A 42 9.83 -6.90 -12.47
N PRO A 43 9.16 -7.98 -12.88
CA PRO A 43 9.04 -9.17 -12.05
C PRO A 43 10.37 -9.72 -11.54
N ASP A 44 11.44 -9.56 -12.33
CA ASP A 44 12.79 -10.05 -12.01
C ASP A 44 13.51 -9.16 -10.99
N THR A 45 13.13 -7.88 -10.88
CA THR A 45 13.75 -6.94 -9.93
C THR A 45 13.16 -7.03 -8.53
N LEU A 46 11.98 -7.63 -8.36
CA LEU A 46 11.29 -7.72 -7.06
C LEU A 46 12.10 -8.42 -5.96
N GLY A 47 12.92 -9.42 -6.34
CA GLY A 47 13.77 -10.15 -5.40
C GLY A 47 15.03 -9.39 -4.95
N GLN A 48 15.32 -8.22 -5.52
CA GLN A 48 16.54 -7.44 -5.29
C GLN A 48 16.27 -6.08 -4.65
N ILE A 49 15.04 -5.82 -4.21
CA ILE A 49 14.64 -4.54 -3.66
C ILE A 49 15.02 -4.43 -2.19
N ASP A 50 15.80 -3.42 -1.83
CA ASP A 50 16.16 -3.08 -0.46
C ASP A 50 15.16 -2.09 0.16
N MET A 51 14.65 -1.14 -0.64
CA MET A 51 13.67 -0.16 -0.20
C MET A 51 12.55 -0.01 -1.24
N LEU A 52 11.31 -0.04 -0.76
CA LEU A 52 10.12 0.17 -1.57
C LEU A 52 9.35 1.39 -1.06
N PHE A 53 9.10 2.34 -1.94
CA PHE A 53 8.17 3.45 -1.73
C PHE A 53 6.93 3.23 -2.58
N THR A 54 5.75 3.30 -1.96
CA THR A 54 4.47 3.15 -2.66
C THR A 54 3.40 4.02 -2.01
N GLU A 55 2.34 4.32 -2.75
CA GLU A 55 1.18 4.99 -2.21
C GLU A 55 -0.01 4.03 -2.13
N MET A 56 -0.88 4.25 -1.15
CA MET A 56 -2.11 3.49 -0.99
C MET A 56 -3.29 4.43 -0.75
N THR A 57 -4.45 4.06 -1.26
CA THR A 57 -5.68 4.77 -0.96
C THR A 57 -6.18 4.41 0.45
N THR A 58 -7.10 5.23 1.01
CA THR A 58 -7.74 4.94 2.30
C THR A 58 -8.38 3.55 2.28
N GLY A 59 -8.05 2.72 3.27
CA GLY A 59 -8.57 1.35 3.42
C GLY A 59 -7.84 0.26 2.63
N GLU A 60 -7.01 0.62 1.67
CA GLU A 60 -6.28 -0.32 0.82
C GLU A 60 -5.29 -1.18 1.61
N HIS A 61 -4.63 -0.60 2.59
CA HIS A 61 -3.65 -1.27 3.45
C HIS A 61 -4.22 -2.44 4.29
N TYR A 62 -5.55 -2.60 4.34
CA TYR A 62 -6.19 -3.77 4.94
C TYR A 62 -6.40 -4.93 3.96
N LEU A 63 -6.22 -4.69 2.66
CA LEU A 63 -6.37 -5.72 1.62
C LEU A 63 -5.08 -6.55 1.46
N CYS A 64 -5.24 -7.72 0.86
CA CYS A 64 -4.11 -8.56 0.50
C CYS A 64 -3.57 -8.15 -0.87
N HIS A 65 -2.32 -7.74 -0.91
CA HIS A 65 -1.59 -7.44 -2.14
C HIS A 65 -0.63 -8.59 -2.47
N PRO A 66 -0.84 -9.33 -3.55
CA PRO A 66 0.02 -10.46 -3.91
C PRO A 66 1.48 -10.07 -4.11
N VAL A 67 1.75 -8.84 -4.57
CA VAL A 67 3.11 -8.33 -4.82
C VAL A 67 3.97 -8.33 -3.55
N PHE A 68 3.41 -7.95 -2.40
CA PHE A 68 4.19 -7.92 -1.14
C PHE A 68 4.60 -9.29 -0.63
N LYS A 69 4.03 -10.37 -1.17
CA LYS A 69 4.47 -11.73 -0.85
C LYS A 69 5.76 -12.12 -1.58
N LYS A 70 6.06 -11.42 -2.67
CA LYS A 70 7.25 -11.67 -3.50
C LYS A 70 8.45 -10.80 -3.09
N ILE A 71 8.22 -9.81 -2.25
CA ILE A 71 9.26 -8.89 -1.77
C ILE A 71 10.05 -9.55 -0.63
N PRO A 72 11.40 -9.48 -0.63
CA PRO A 72 12.25 -10.02 0.42
C PRO A 72 11.90 -9.47 1.81
N GLU A 73 12.18 -10.25 2.87
CA GLU A 73 11.88 -9.83 4.25
C GLU A 73 12.71 -8.64 4.71
N HIS A 74 13.92 -8.48 4.19
CA HIS A 74 14.79 -7.37 4.53
C HIS A 74 14.36 -6.03 3.89
N THR A 75 13.44 -6.06 2.91
CA THR A 75 13.01 -4.85 2.23
C THR A 75 12.30 -3.89 3.17
N SER A 76 12.80 -2.68 3.29
CA SER A 76 12.13 -1.57 3.99
C SER A 76 10.99 -1.02 3.13
N ILE A 77 9.75 -1.09 3.63
CA ILE A 77 8.55 -0.67 2.89
C ILE A 77 8.03 0.64 3.48
N PHE A 78 7.94 1.68 2.66
CA PHE A 78 7.35 2.98 2.98
C PHE A 78 6.05 3.15 2.20
N ILE A 79 4.95 3.40 2.90
CA ILE A 79 3.61 3.51 2.31
C ILE A 79 3.06 4.89 2.60
N PHE A 80 2.87 5.69 1.55
CA PHE A 80 2.20 6.98 1.65
C PHE A 80 0.68 6.77 1.70
N VAL A 81 0.04 7.35 2.70
CA VAL A 81 -1.41 7.27 2.93
C VAL A 81 -2.02 8.65 3.05
N PRO A 82 -3.25 8.88 2.55
CA PRO A 82 -3.85 10.21 2.51
C PRO A 82 -4.29 10.75 3.88
N THR A 83 -4.41 9.91 4.90
CA THR A 83 -4.96 10.33 6.20
C THR A 83 -4.16 9.77 7.38
N ASP A 84 -4.18 10.52 8.50
CA ASP A 84 -3.65 10.09 9.81
C ASP A 84 -4.66 9.26 10.62
N SER A 85 -5.72 8.72 10.00
CA SER A 85 -6.70 7.93 10.74
C SER A 85 -5.99 6.79 11.46
N ALA A 86 -6.29 6.62 12.76
CA ALA A 86 -5.70 5.58 13.58
C ALA A 86 -5.90 4.21 12.92
N MET A 87 -4.84 3.67 12.33
CA MET A 87 -4.89 2.38 11.67
C MET A 87 -5.10 1.27 12.70
N GLN A 88 -5.98 0.34 12.38
CA GLN A 88 -6.18 -0.86 13.20
C GLN A 88 -5.04 -1.85 12.88
N VAL A 89 -3.94 -1.73 13.61
CA VAL A 89 -2.71 -2.51 13.39
C VAL A 89 -2.95 -4.02 13.42
N ASP A 90 -3.90 -4.47 14.24
CA ASP A 90 -4.33 -5.87 14.36
C ASP A 90 -4.99 -6.42 13.08
N ARG A 91 -5.43 -5.55 12.17
CA ARG A 91 -6.06 -5.90 10.89
C ARG A 91 -5.17 -5.71 9.67
N ILE A 92 -3.95 -5.22 9.86
CA ILE A 92 -2.98 -5.06 8.77
C ILE A 92 -2.46 -6.45 8.37
N PRO A 93 -2.42 -6.78 7.06
CA PRO A 93 -1.81 -8.02 6.58
C PRO A 93 -0.39 -8.20 7.09
N TYR A 94 0.00 -9.43 7.39
CA TYR A 94 1.34 -9.72 7.93
C TYR A 94 2.48 -9.21 7.05
N CYS A 95 2.30 -9.20 5.73
CA CYS A 95 3.30 -8.70 4.79
C CYS A 95 3.50 -7.17 4.83
N LEU A 96 2.61 -6.43 5.51
CA LEU A 96 2.70 -4.97 5.68
C LEU A 96 2.88 -4.54 7.14
N ARG A 97 3.01 -5.49 8.08
CA ARG A 97 3.07 -5.18 9.51
C ARG A 97 4.26 -4.32 9.87
N ASP A 98 5.40 -4.58 9.21
CA ASP A 98 6.67 -3.88 9.44
C ASP A 98 6.86 -2.68 8.48
N ALA A 99 5.84 -2.35 7.68
CA ALA A 99 5.89 -1.20 6.79
C ALA A 99 5.78 0.12 7.57
N THR A 100 6.53 1.11 7.11
CA THR A 100 6.45 2.49 7.62
C THR A 100 5.35 3.24 6.90
N PHE A 101 4.26 3.55 7.60
CA PHE A 101 3.17 4.35 7.05
C PHE A 101 3.45 5.85 7.24
N ILE A 102 3.40 6.58 6.15
CA ILE A 102 3.65 8.04 6.08
C ILE A 102 2.35 8.71 5.66
N SER A 103 1.76 9.51 6.52
CA SER A 103 0.59 10.30 6.15
C SER A 103 1.00 11.62 5.50
N ILE A 104 0.07 12.22 4.75
CA ILE A 104 0.25 13.54 4.13
C ILE A 104 0.60 14.64 5.16
N ASN A 105 0.24 14.45 6.44
CA ASN A 105 0.52 15.40 7.52
C ASN A 105 1.84 15.11 8.24
N THR A 106 2.56 14.05 7.85
CA THR A 106 3.85 13.73 8.48
C THR A 106 4.89 14.78 8.15
N GLY A 107 5.46 15.43 9.16
CA GLY A 107 6.48 16.45 8.97
C GLY A 107 7.72 15.90 8.26
N LEU A 108 8.30 16.71 7.36
CA LEU A 108 9.42 16.33 6.50
C LEU A 108 10.63 15.78 7.29
N HIS A 109 10.96 16.41 8.41
CA HIS A 109 12.07 15.98 9.28
C HIS A 109 11.86 14.53 9.78
N ARG A 110 10.64 14.16 10.15
CA ARG A 110 10.31 12.81 10.59
C ARG A 110 10.48 11.80 9.47
N ILE A 111 10.08 12.16 8.24
CA ILE A 111 10.25 11.31 7.04
C ILE A 111 11.73 11.10 6.76
N LYS A 112 12.54 12.16 6.78
CA LYS A 112 14.00 12.10 6.61
C LYS A 112 14.65 11.15 7.62
N ASN A 113 14.32 11.30 8.91
CA ASN A 113 14.88 10.44 9.96
C ASN A 113 14.54 8.97 9.77
N GLN A 114 13.31 8.65 9.31
CA GLN A 114 12.91 7.28 9.02
C GLN A 114 13.68 6.72 7.82
N ILE A 115 13.83 7.50 6.75
CA ILE A 115 14.62 7.10 5.57
C ILE A 115 16.08 6.89 5.93
N ALA A 116 16.70 7.84 6.67
CA ALA A 116 18.09 7.78 7.10
C ALA A 116 18.38 6.49 7.89
N LYS A 117 17.53 6.18 8.86
CA LYS A 117 17.63 4.95 9.65
C LYS A 117 17.70 3.71 8.77
N HIS A 118 16.79 3.56 7.82
CA HIS A 118 16.74 2.39 6.94
C HIS A 118 17.90 2.35 5.93
N LEU A 119 18.35 3.49 5.42
CA LEU A 119 19.53 3.55 4.56
C LEU A 119 20.80 3.10 5.31
N MET A 120 20.96 3.46 6.57
CA MET A 120 22.07 3.03 7.41
C MET A 120 21.99 1.54 7.75
N GLU A 121 20.79 1.02 8.05
CA GLU A 121 20.58 -0.40 8.36
C GLU A 121 20.80 -1.30 7.14
N SER A 122 20.41 -0.87 5.93
CA SER A 122 20.63 -1.60 4.68
C SER A 122 22.11 -1.80 4.36
N THR A 123 22.98 -0.89 4.82
CA THR A 123 24.43 -1.02 4.65
C THR A 123 25.04 -2.08 5.59
N ALA A 124 24.37 -2.44 6.67
CA ALA A 124 24.88 -3.37 7.69
C ALA A 124 24.42 -4.83 7.48
N SER A 125 23.36 -5.10 6.76
CA SER A 125 22.76 -6.42 6.63
C SER A 125 23.02 -7.08 5.27
N ILE A 126 24.23 -7.65 5.12
CA ILE A 126 24.51 -8.69 4.11
C ILE A 126 24.19 -10.04 4.76
N ALA A 127 22.92 -10.42 4.87
CA ALA A 127 22.59 -11.82 5.16
C ALA A 127 21.10 -12.11 4.97
N SER A 128 20.83 -13.07 4.15
CA SER A 128 19.58 -13.79 3.96
C SER A 128 18.48 -13.10 3.15
N SER A 129 18.56 -13.23 1.84
CA SER A 129 17.42 -13.10 0.92
C SER A 129 16.43 -14.26 1.13
N GLN A 130 15.72 -14.27 2.25
CA GLN A 130 14.59 -15.18 2.42
C GLN A 130 13.33 -14.48 1.92
N VAL A 131 12.76 -15.02 0.86
CA VAL A 131 11.42 -14.62 0.40
C VAL A 131 10.43 -14.89 1.53
N LYS A 132 9.60 -13.89 1.86
CA LYS A 132 8.56 -14.01 2.90
C LYS A 132 7.79 -15.31 2.71
N ASP A 133 7.84 -16.19 3.71
CA ASP A 133 7.23 -17.51 3.64
C ASP A 133 5.70 -17.36 3.39
N SER A 134 5.18 -18.03 2.37
CA SER A 134 3.75 -18.07 2.05
C SER A 134 2.90 -18.56 3.23
N ARG A 135 3.48 -19.28 4.19
CA ARG A 135 2.84 -19.69 5.44
C ARG A 135 2.36 -18.52 6.30
N ARG A 136 2.94 -17.31 6.17
CA ARG A 136 2.45 -16.09 6.85
C ARG A 136 1.06 -15.66 6.41
N CYS A 137 0.56 -16.19 5.29
CA CYS A 137 -0.82 -15.94 4.85
C CYS A 137 -1.86 -16.80 5.55
N VAL A 138 -1.45 -17.86 6.26
CA VAL A 138 -2.35 -18.66 7.10
C VAL A 138 -2.73 -17.82 8.32
N LYS A 139 -4.05 -17.64 8.55
CA LYS A 139 -4.60 -16.78 9.62
C LYS A 139 -4.20 -15.28 9.49
N CYS A 140 -3.85 -14.81 8.28
CA CYS A 140 -3.56 -13.40 8.05
C CYS A 140 -4.79 -12.53 8.39
N PRO A 141 -4.65 -11.46 9.19
CA PRO A 141 -5.76 -10.64 9.66
C PRO A 141 -6.37 -9.73 8.59
N ARG A 142 -5.92 -9.82 7.34
CA ARG A 142 -6.42 -9.04 6.22
C ARG A 142 -7.95 -8.97 6.17
N LEU A 143 -8.47 -7.83 5.79
CA LEU A 143 -9.89 -7.69 5.53
C LEU A 143 -10.23 -8.18 4.10
N THR A 144 -11.40 -8.78 3.94
CA THR A 144 -11.91 -9.26 2.65
C THR A 144 -13.30 -8.70 2.39
N LEU A 145 -13.67 -8.51 1.15
CA LEU A 145 -15.02 -8.15 0.74
C LEU A 145 -15.87 -9.42 0.57
N THR A 146 -17.12 -9.40 1.01
CA THR A 146 -18.09 -10.45 0.69
C THR A 146 -18.52 -10.33 -0.77
N LYS A 147 -19.13 -11.40 -1.33
CA LYS A 147 -19.65 -11.36 -2.72
C LYS A 147 -20.58 -10.18 -2.95
N SER A 148 -21.54 -9.96 -2.05
CA SER A 148 -22.46 -8.80 -2.15
C SER A 148 -21.74 -7.45 -2.07
N GLN A 149 -20.69 -7.33 -1.23
CA GLN A 149 -19.88 -6.13 -1.16
C GLN A 149 -19.06 -5.91 -2.43
N LEU A 150 -18.55 -6.97 -3.06
CA LEU A 150 -17.85 -6.88 -4.35
C LEU A 150 -18.76 -6.37 -5.46
N TYR A 151 -20.01 -6.85 -5.55
CA TYR A 151 -20.98 -6.31 -6.50
C TYR A 151 -21.26 -4.82 -6.28
N ILE A 152 -21.43 -4.39 -5.02
CA ILE A 152 -21.63 -2.98 -4.68
C ILE A 152 -20.40 -2.14 -5.09
N ILE A 153 -19.21 -2.63 -4.81
CA ILE A 153 -17.94 -1.97 -5.16
C ILE A 153 -17.79 -1.85 -6.68
N ASP A 154 -18.14 -2.89 -7.45
CA ASP A 154 -18.08 -2.85 -8.91
C ASP A 154 -19.07 -1.85 -9.51
N ALA A 155 -20.30 -1.82 -9.01
CA ALA A 155 -21.29 -0.84 -9.41
C ALA A 155 -20.88 0.62 -9.06
N ILE A 156 -20.22 0.83 -7.91
CA ILE A 156 -19.64 2.13 -7.54
C ILE A 156 -18.55 2.53 -8.54
N ARG A 157 -17.66 1.63 -8.89
CA ARG A 157 -16.59 1.86 -9.87
C ARG A 157 -17.17 2.19 -11.25
N ALA A 158 -18.26 1.55 -11.64
CA ALA A 158 -18.99 1.84 -12.87
C ALA A 158 -19.75 3.20 -12.84
N GLY A 159 -19.68 3.94 -11.73
CA GLY A 159 -20.33 5.24 -11.57
C GLY A 159 -21.82 5.17 -11.27
N MET A 160 -22.38 4.01 -10.95
CA MET A 160 -23.81 3.85 -10.67
C MET A 160 -24.24 4.56 -9.40
N ASN A 161 -25.40 5.21 -9.45
CA ASN A 161 -26.03 5.75 -8.26
C ASN A 161 -26.76 4.66 -7.46
N ASN A 162 -27.20 4.97 -6.24
CA ASN A 162 -27.83 3.97 -5.37
C ASN A 162 -29.11 3.35 -5.94
N GLN A 163 -29.86 4.10 -6.73
CA GLN A 163 -31.10 3.66 -7.35
C GLN A 163 -30.81 2.63 -8.47
N GLN A 164 -29.83 2.91 -9.30
CA GLN A 164 -29.36 1.99 -10.36
C GLN A 164 -28.84 0.68 -9.76
N ILE A 165 -28.01 0.77 -8.71
CA ILE A 165 -27.49 -0.40 -8.00
C ILE A 165 -28.64 -1.24 -7.40
N ALA A 166 -29.62 -0.58 -6.78
CA ALA A 166 -30.77 -1.26 -6.18
C ALA A 166 -31.59 -2.01 -7.25
N GLN A 167 -31.82 -1.40 -8.39
CA GLN A 167 -32.55 -1.98 -9.50
C GLN A 167 -31.78 -3.18 -10.10
N GLU A 168 -30.48 -3.04 -10.34
CA GLU A 168 -29.66 -4.10 -10.95
C GLU A 168 -29.54 -5.33 -10.03
N LEU A 169 -29.38 -5.12 -8.72
CA LEU A 169 -29.23 -6.18 -7.76
C LEU A 169 -30.56 -6.73 -7.20
N GLY A 170 -31.70 -6.17 -7.59
CA GLY A 170 -33.03 -6.57 -7.09
C GLY A 170 -33.20 -6.36 -5.57
N ILE A 171 -32.54 -5.35 -4.99
CA ILE A 171 -32.59 -5.03 -3.55
C ILE A 171 -33.11 -3.61 -3.30
N SER A 172 -33.45 -3.31 -2.04
CA SER A 172 -33.91 -1.96 -1.72
C SER A 172 -32.77 -0.94 -1.74
N HIS A 173 -33.10 0.30 -2.05
CA HIS A 173 -32.16 1.43 -1.96
C HIS A 173 -31.54 1.56 -0.55
N LYS A 174 -32.32 1.26 0.49
CA LYS A 174 -31.86 1.24 1.89
C LYS A 174 -30.81 0.16 2.13
N THR A 175 -30.97 -1.01 1.49
CA THR A 175 -30.02 -2.12 1.56
C THR A 175 -28.68 -1.76 0.89
N VAL A 176 -28.73 -1.10 -0.29
CA VAL A 176 -27.51 -0.59 -0.97
C VAL A 176 -26.77 0.38 -0.07
N PHE A 177 -27.49 1.34 0.54
CA PHE A 177 -26.90 2.31 1.45
C PHE A 177 -26.24 1.62 2.66
N SER A 178 -26.91 0.63 3.28
CA SER A 178 -26.36 -0.14 4.39
C SER A 178 -25.07 -0.88 4.00
N HIS A 179 -25.02 -1.49 2.82
CA HIS A 179 -23.80 -2.13 2.34
C HIS A 179 -22.65 -1.12 2.17
N LYS A 180 -22.91 0.07 1.59
CA LYS A 180 -21.90 1.12 1.45
C LYS A 180 -21.34 1.55 2.81
N ILE A 181 -22.21 1.83 3.77
CA ILE A 181 -21.80 2.20 5.14
C ILE A 181 -20.99 1.10 5.82
N ASN A 182 -21.39 -0.16 5.65
CA ASN A 182 -20.66 -1.30 6.22
C ASN A 182 -19.27 -1.45 5.60
N ILE A 183 -19.12 -1.24 4.28
CA ILE A 183 -17.81 -1.23 3.62
C ILE A 183 -16.97 -0.08 4.17
N MET A 184 -17.51 1.14 4.21
CA MET A 184 -16.80 2.32 4.71
C MET A 184 -16.31 2.12 6.15
N LYS A 185 -17.17 1.63 7.04
CA LYS A 185 -16.79 1.32 8.43
C LYS A 185 -15.71 0.25 8.51
N LYS A 186 -15.86 -0.83 7.72
CA LYS A 186 -14.93 -1.96 7.71
C LYS A 186 -13.51 -1.55 7.31
N PHE A 187 -13.39 -0.68 6.31
CA PHE A 187 -12.11 -0.24 5.74
C PHE A 187 -11.68 1.16 6.20
N GLN A 188 -12.37 1.73 7.19
CA GLN A 188 -12.11 3.07 7.74
C GLN A 188 -12.12 4.17 6.68
N ILE A 189 -13.04 4.07 5.73
CA ILE A 189 -13.26 5.05 4.67
C ILE A 189 -14.22 6.12 5.18
N ALA A 190 -13.83 7.39 5.16
CA ALA A 190 -14.62 8.48 5.70
C ALA A 190 -15.56 9.12 4.66
N THR A 191 -15.12 9.20 3.41
CA THR A 191 -15.83 9.96 2.37
C THR A 191 -16.25 9.08 1.19
N LYS A 192 -17.25 9.56 0.45
CA LYS A 192 -17.70 8.93 -0.80
C LYS A 192 -16.59 8.93 -1.87
N GLN A 193 -15.75 9.96 -1.91
CA GLN A 193 -14.64 10.06 -2.85
C GLN A 193 -13.59 8.99 -2.56
N GLU A 194 -13.24 8.79 -1.29
CA GLU A 194 -12.33 7.70 -0.88
C GLU A 194 -12.92 6.32 -1.21
N LEU A 195 -14.23 6.12 -1.00
CA LEU A 195 -14.89 4.88 -1.37
C LEU A 195 -14.80 4.61 -2.88
N THR A 196 -14.91 5.64 -3.71
CA THR A 196 -14.77 5.52 -5.17
C THR A 196 -13.33 5.13 -5.54
N LYS A 197 -12.32 5.76 -4.95
CA LYS A 197 -10.90 5.39 -5.17
C LYS A 197 -10.64 3.96 -4.70
N PHE A 198 -11.08 3.62 -3.48
CA PHE A 198 -10.97 2.27 -2.93
C PHE A 198 -11.62 1.21 -3.82
N SER A 199 -12.75 1.52 -4.47
CA SER A 199 -13.47 0.56 -5.31
C SER A 199 -12.62 0.06 -6.49
N SER A 200 -11.86 0.92 -7.12
CA SER A 200 -10.97 0.56 -8.24
C SER A 200 -9.87 -0.40 -7.79
N VAL A 201 -9.20 -0.09 -6.69
CA VAL A 201 -8.12 -0.91 -6.14
C VAL A 201 -8.65 -2.25 -5.61
N ALA A 202 -9.74 -2.24 -4.84
CA ALA A 202 -10.30 -3.45 -4.25
C ALA A 202 -10.71 -4.49 -5.31
N LEU A 203 -11.26 -4.05 -6.44
CA LEU A 203 -11.60 -4.94 -7.55
C LEU A 203 -10.36 -5.49 -8.25
N ALA A 204 -9.37 -4.64 -8.51
CA ALA A 204 -8.13 -5.06 -9.14
C ALA A 204 -7.44 -6.17 -8.31
N LEU A 205 -7.36 -5.98 -6.99
CA LEU A 205 -6.79 -6.97 -6.06
C LEU A 205 -7.64 -8.24 -5.95
N SER A 206 -8.98 -8.14 -6.03
CA SER A 206 -9.88 -9.29 -5.95
C SER A 206 -9.89 -10.13 -7.22
N SER A 207 -9.65 -9.54 -8.38
CA SER A 207 -9.62 -10.22 -9.68
C SER A 207 -8.25 -10.82 -10.02
N GLY A 208 -7.25 -10.67 -9.17
CA GLY A 208 -5.89 -11.17 -9.42
C GLY A 208 -5.16 -10.49 -10.59
N ARG A 209 -5.66 -9.33 -11.05
CA ARG A 209 -5.16 -8.61 -12.25
C ARG A 209 -4.01 -7.64 -11.97
N ILE A 210 -3.57 -7.52 -10.71
CA ILE A 210 -2.34 -6.78 -10.38
C ILE A 210 -1.24 -7.82 -10.20
N GLY A 211 -0.52 -8.06 -11.27
CA GLY A 211 0.71 -8.84 -11.31
C GLY A 211 1.86 -7.93 -11.68
#